data_2156ae57566b0801bf2df508ef3d866a
#
_entry.id   2156ae57566b0801bf2df508ef3d866a
#
_cell.length_a   1.000
_cell.length_b   1.000
_cell.length_c   1.000
_cell.angle_alpha   90.00
_cell.angle_beta   90.00
_cell.angle_gamma   90.00
#
_symmetry.space_group_name_H-M   'P 1'
#
loop_
_entity.id
_entity.type
_entity.pdbx_description
1 polymer ?
#
loop_
_entity_poly.entity_id
_entity_poly.type
_entity_poly.pdbx_seq_one_letter_code
_entity_poly.pdbx_strand_id
1 'polypeptide(L)'
;MALTHIISRAAHPASELRTSQWIKENSAVCELTGYPVEKITKDKLYDISLSLYEVKDELEKHLSKRTNELFDLDDKIILYDLTNTYFEGAVRSSKIAKFGRSKEKRSDARLVVLAVVVNTEGFLKYSQIFEGNIADCSTLEKIIDELSERTSSADRHPTVVLDAGIATEDNLELLKGKEFNYMCVSRSGMKQYIVDTTSQPIKICDKKGQPLVLQKVTVAGSTDNWLRVHSEAKALKESGMNSRFSQRFEEGLTQIKESLTKKKGVKKQDKVWERIGRLKAKYASMHKYYEIASEVDTKGVVVRR
;
A
#
# COMPACT_ATOMS: atom_id res chain seq x y z
N MET A 1 -5.77 20.43 28.66
CA MET A 1 -6.58 19.30 28.14
C MET A 1 -6.01 18.73 26.85
N ALA A 2 -5.73 19.51 25.81
CA ALA A 2 -5.15 18.99 24.56
C ALA A 2 -3.84 18.21 24.79
N LEU A 3 -2.90 18.76 25.56
CA LEU A 3 -1.66 18.08 25.90
C LEU A 3 -1.90 16.74 26.64
N THR A 4 -2.83 16.73 27.60
CA THR A 4 -3.24 15.49 28.31
C THR A 4 -3.75 14.44 27.34
N HIS A 5 -4.59 14.83 26.37
CA HIS A 5 -5.12 13.93 25.35
C HIS A 5 -4.05 13.40 24.42
N ILE A 6 -3.15 14.25 23.91
CA ILE A 6 -2.05 13.85 23.01
C ILE A 6 -1.11 12.86 23.72
N ILE A 7 -0.67 13.17 24.96
CA ILE A 7 0.19 12.26 25.72
C ILE A 7 -0.51 10.93 25.97
N SER A 8 -1.79 10.94 26.32
CA SER A 8 -2.56 9.71 26.56
C SER A 8 -2.68 8.85 25.30
N ARG A 9 -2.90 9.47 24.14
CA ARG A 9 -2.94 8.74 22.85
C ARG A 9 -1.60 8.13 22.50
N ALA A 10 -0.50 8.80 22.77
CA ALA A 10 0.84 8.29 22.52
C ALA A 10 1.21 7.13 23.47
N ALA A 11 0.86 7.25 24.77
CA ALA A 11 1.21 6.28 25.78
C ALA A 11 0.26 5.07 25.82
N HIS A 12 -1.03 5.28 25.54
CA HIS A 12 -2.08 4.27 25.61
C HIS A 12 -3.10 4.44 24.47
N PRO A 13 -2.78 4.03 23.24
CA PRO A 13 -3.70 4.12 22.11
C PRO A 13 -4.98 3.32 22.35
N ALA A 14 -6.10 4.01 22.55
CA ALA A 14 -7.40 3.40 22.85
C ALA A 14 -8.55 4.31 22.39
N SER A 15 -9.81 3.84 22.47
CA SER A 15 -10.98 4.69 22.29
C SER A 15 -11.06 5.76 23.39
N GLU A 16 -11.76 6.87 23.13
CA GLU A 16 -11.92 7.96 24.09
C GLU A 16 -12.51 7.50 25.41
N LEU A 17 -13.45 6.55 25.39
CA LEU A 17 -14.00 5.94 26.60
C LEU A 17 -12.92 5.22 27.42
N ARG A 18 -12.14 4.34 26.78
CA ARG A 18 -11.04 3.62 27.45
C ARG A 18 -9.93 4.57 27.87
N THR A 19 -9.60 5.55 27.06
CA THR A 19 -8.61 6.59 27.41
C THR A 19 -9.03 7.37 28.64
N SER A 20 -10.33 7.75 28.75
CA SER A 20 -10.83 8.47 29.94
C SER A 20 -10.75 7.63 31.22
N GLN A 21 -10.99 6.33 31.13
CA GLN A 21 -10.82 5.39 32.24
C GLN A 21 -9.35 5.24 32.62
N TRP A 22 -8.49 4.98 31.65
CA TRP A 22 -7.05 4.82 31.85
C TRP A 22 -6.39 6.03 32.48
N ILE A 23 -6.77 7.25 32.06
CA ILE A 23 -6.28 8.50 32.68
C ILE A 23 -6.61 8.55 34.17
N LYS A 24 -7.82 8.16 34.55
CA LYS A 24 -8.29 8.24 35.93
C LYS A 24 -7.70 7.16 36.85
N GLU A 25 -7.50 5.96 36.30
CA GLU A 25 -7.23 4.78 37.11
C GLU A 25 -5.76 4.35 37.04
N ASN A 26 -5.08 4.62 35.95
CA ASN A 26 -3.78 4.00 35.66
C ASN A 26 -2.71 4.99 35.14
N SER A 27 -2.90 6.30 35.30
CA SER A 27 -1.98 7.29 34.73
C SER A 27 -1.82 8.52 35.59
N ALA A 28 -0.59 9.02 35.69
CA ALA A 28 -0.25 10.29 36.29
C ALA A 28 -0.26 11.46 35.29
N VAL A 29 -0.81 11.29 34.07
CA VAL A 29 -0.79 12.32 33.01
C VAL A 29 -1.44 13.63 33.45
N CYS A 30 -2.46 13.57 34.29
CA CYS A 30 -3.13 14.75 34.82
C CYS A 30 -2.25 15.55 35.76
N GLU A 31 -1.45 14.88 36.61
CA GLU A 31 -0.45 15.50 37.47
C GLU A 31 0.65 16.19 36.66
N LEU A 32 1.16 15.49 35.61
CA LEU A 32 2.18 16.03 34.71
C LEU A 32 1.71 17.23 33.90
N THR A 33 0.43 17.28 33.53
CA THR A 33 -0.12 18.35 32.66
C THR A 33 -0.85 19.46 33.47
N GLY A 34 -1.02 19.27 34.77
CA GLY A 34 -1.77 20.16 35.63
C GLY A 34 -3.27 20.21 35.33
N TYR A 35 -3.81 19.21 34.65
CA TYR A 35 -5.23 19.17 34.33
C TYR A 35 -6.01 18.38 35.37
N PRO A 36 -7.14 18.92 35.90
CA PRO A 36 -7.90 18.25 36.98
C PRO A 36 -8.49 16.91 36.49
N VAL A 37 -8.18 15.81 37.17
CA VAL A 37 -8.58 14.46 36.78
C VAL A 37 -10.11 14.27 36.83
N GLU A 38 -10.79 14.95 37.75
CA GLU A 38 -12.24 14.92 37.88
C GLU A 38 -12.98 15.53 36.68
N LYS A 39 -12.31 16.39 35.91
CA LYS A 39 -12.85 16.99 34.68
C LYS A 39 -12.65 16.12 33.45
N ILE A 40 -11.98 14.99 33.55
CA ILE A 40 -11.78 14.05 32.44
C ILE A 40 -13.08 13.30 32.18
N THR A 41 -13.63 13.44 30.98
CA THR A 41 -14.77 12.66 30.46
C THR A 41 -14.48 12.24 29.03
N LYS A 42 -15.13 11.17 28.57
CA LYS A 42 -15.04 10.75 27.15
C LYS A 42 -15.47 11.86 26.18
N ASP A 43 -16.53 12.61 26.56
CA ASP A 43 -17.08 13.65 25.71
C ASP A 43 -16.08 14.80 25.52
N LYS A 44 -15.38 15.19 26.61
CA LYS A 44 -14.29 16.18 26.50
C LYS A 44 -13.12 15.70 25.66
N LEU A 45 -12.81 14.40 25.65
CA LEU A 45 -11.78 13.85 24.75
C LEU A 45 -12.23 13.93 23.30
N TYR A 46 -13.51 13.68 23.01
CA TYR A 46 -14.07 13.90 21.66
C TYR A 46 -14.03 15.38 21.26
N ASP A 47 -14.45 16.28 22.13
CA ASP A 47 -14.42 17.73 21.87
C ASP A 47 -12.99 18.23 21.54
N ILE A 48 -12.00 17.75 22.29
CA ILE A 48 -10.60 18.08 22.02
C ILE A 48 -10.10 17.49 20.69
N SER A 49 -10.52 16.27 20.35
CA SER A 49 -10.17 15.68 19.05
C SER A 49 -10.73 16.51 17.89
N LEU A 50 -11.97 17.02 18.02
CA LEU A 50 -12.58 17.92 17.04
C LEU A 50 -11.83 19.26 16.96
N SER A 51 -11.54 19.88 18.12
CA SER A 51 -10.79 21.15 18.15
C SER A 51 -9.37 21.01 17.55
N LEU A 52 -8.69 19.90 17.78
CA LEU A 52 -7.39 19.61 17.14
C LEU A 52 -7.54 19.43 15.63
N TYR A 53 -8.64 18.81 15.18
CA TYR A 53 -8.90 18.66 13.75
C TYR A 53 -9.22 20.00 13.07
N GLU A 54 -9.94 20.91 13.73
CA GLU A 54 -10.25 22.25 13.22
C GLU A 54 -8.98 23.07 12.93
N VAL A 55 -7.93 22.93 13.74
CA VAL A 55 -6.65 23.63 13.58
C VAL A 55 -5.57 22.74 12.93
N LYS A 56 -5.96 21.60 12.34
CA LYS A 56 -5.04 20.58 11.82
C LYS A 56 -4.01 21.15 10.84
N ASP A 57 -4.46 21.94 9.88
CA ASP A 57 -3.59 22.44 8.80
C ASP A 57 -2.55 23.43 9.34
N GLU A 58 -2.95 24.31 10.26
CA GLU A 58 -2.02 25.24 10.94
C GLU A 58 -1.03 24.47 11.83
N LEU A 59 -1.52 23.46 12.55
CA LEU A 59 -0.70 22.60 13.39
C LEU A 59 0.34 21.83 12.56
N GLU A 60 -0.06 21.22 11.45
CA GLU A 60 0.85 20.52 10.56
C GLU A 60 1.89 21.46 9.93
N LYS A 61 1.50 22.65 9.47
CA LYS A 61 2.41 23.67 8.97
C LYS A 61 3.44 24.08 10.04
N HIS A 62 2.96 24.33 11.25
CA HIS A 62 3.82 24.69 12.39
C HIS A 62 4.81 23.57 12.74
N LEU A 63 4.33 22.34 12.88
CA LEU A 63 5.17 21.19 13.21
C LEU A 63 6.19 20.89 12.11
N SER A 64 5.79 20.96 10.83
CA SER A 64 6.71 20.80 9.71
C SER A 64 7.83 21.82 9.73
N LYS A 65 7.51 23.11 9.95
CA LYS A 65 8.48 24.18 10.08
C LYS A 65 9.42 23.95 11.27
N ARG A 66 8.88 23.67 12.45
CA ARG A 66 9.67 23.47 13.67
C ARG A 66 10.58 22.25 13.60
N THR A 67 10.14 21.16 13.00
CA THR A 67 10.99 19.99 12.82
C THR A 67 12.13 20.25 11.84
N ASN A 68 11.88 21.00 10.76
CA ASN A 68 12.93 21.39 9.84
C ASN A 68 13.98 22.28 10.51
N GLU A 69 13.54 23.30 11.27
CA GLU A 69 14.45 24.18 12.01
C GLU A 69 15.24 23.45 13.09
N LEU A 70 14.60 22.54 13.84
CA LEU A 70 15.22 21.85 14.97
C LEU A 70 16.25 20.79 14.54
N PHE A 71 15.99 20.10 13.43
CA PHE A 71 16.81 18.99 12.95
C PHE A 71 17.60 19.31 11.68
N ASP A 72 17.57 20.56 11.22
CA ASP A 72 18.23 21.01 9.98
C ASP A 72 17.85 20.14 8.77
N LEU A 73 16.54 19.92 8.59
CA LEU A 73 16.02 19.03 7.56
C LEU A 73 15.81 19.76 6.24
N ASP A 74 16.20 19.08 5.17
CA ASP A 74 15.95 19.51 3.79
C ASP A 74 14.94 18.57 3.14
N ASP A 75 13.74 19.07 2.87
CA ASP A 75 12.63 18.31 2.30
C ASP A 75 12.76 18.09 0.78
N LYS A 76 13.96 17.67 0.31
CA LYS A 76 14.21 17.36 -1.11
C LYS A 76 13.40 16.20 -1.64
N ILE A 77 13.06 15.26 -0.76
CA ILE A 77 12.30 14.05 -1.09
C ILE A 77 11.15 13.91 -0.11
N ILE A 78 9.95 13.72 -0.64
CA ILE A 78 8.75 13.44 0.13
C ILE A 78 8.13 12.12 -0.31
N LEU A 79 7.58 11.40 0.65
CA LEU A 79 6.96 10.09 0.45
C LEU A 79 5.45 10.29 0.59
N TYR A 80 4.69 9.88 -0.41
CA TYR A 80 3.24 9.91 -0.39
C TYR A 80 2.66 8.49 -0.40
N ASP A 81 1.84 8.18 0.59
CA ASP A 81 1.15 6.90 0.70
C ASP A 81 -0.28 7.06 1.21
N LEU A 82 -1.11 6.08 0.89
CA LEU A 82 -2.49 5.96 1.31
C LEU A 82 -2.66 4.77 2.25
N THR A 83 -3.37 4.98 3.34
CA THR A 83 -3.77 3.90 4.23
C THR A 83 -5.28 3.94 4.47
N ASN A 84 -5.87 2.76 4.67
CA ASN A 84 -7.29 2.62 4.97
C ASN A 84 -7.48 2.35 6.45
N THR A 85 -8.46 3.00 7.06
CA THR A 85 -8.91 2.69 8.40
C THR A 85 -10.38 2.32 8.35
N TYR A 86 -10.73 1.10 8.78
CA TYR A 86 -12.10 0.65 8.83
C TYR A 86 -12.69 0.84 10.24
N PHE A 87 -13.99 0.96 10.30
CA PHE A 87 -14.73 1.14 11.55
C PHE A 87 -15.38 -0.17 11.96
N GLU A 88 -15.21 -0.54 13.22
CA GLU A 88 -16.03 -1.56 13.86
C GLU A 88 -17.40 -0.93 14.19
N GLY A 89 -18.45 -1.45 13.57
CA GLY A 89 -19.80 -0.94 13.73
C GLY A 89 -20.36 -0.21 12.50
N ALA A 90 -21.60 0.21 12.57
CA ALA A 90 -22.38 0.63 11.40
C ALA A 90 -22.00 2.03 10.86
N VAL A 91 -21.50 2.92 11.69
CA VAL A 91 -21.10 4.33 11.36
C VAL A 91 -22.03 5.02 10.35
N ARG A 92 -23.37 4.88 10.54
CA ARG A 92 -24.38 5.30 9.55
C ARG A 92 -24.46 6.82 9.37
N SER A 93 -24.10 7.58 10.39
CA SER A 93 -24.13 9.05 10.39
C SER A 93 -22.93 9.70 9.69
N SER A 94 -21.88 8.95 9.41
CA SER A 94 -20.70 9.50 8.75
C SER A 94 -20.95 9.71 7.26
N LYS A 95 -20.63 10.91 6.76
CA LYS A 95 -20.70 11.25 5.33
C LYS A 95 -19.54 10.67 4.54
N ILE A 96 -18.37 10.53 5.15
CA ILE A 96 -17.12 10.12 4.50
C ILE A 96 -16.81 8.63 4.67
N ALA A 97 -17.35 7.97 5.70
CA ALA A 97 -17.16 6.53 5.87
C ALA A 97 -18.02 5.75 4.86
N LYS A 98 -17.37 5.12 3.89
CA LYS A 98 -18.01 4.38 2.79
C LYS A 98 -17.49 2.94 2.75
N PHE A 99 -18.26 2.06 2.11
CA PHE A 99 -17.73 0.75 1.72
C PHE A 99 -16.76 0.94 0.56
N GLY A 100 -15.58 0.38 0.68
CA GLY A 100 -14.53 0.52 -0.31
C GLY A 100 -13.55 -0.66 -0.29
N ARG A 101 -12.47 -0.56 -1.06
CA ARG A 101 -11.44 -1.59 -1.12
C ARG A 101 -10.54 -1.49 0.11
N SER A 102 -10.75 -2.40 1.08
CA SER A 102 -9.87 -2.53 2.25
C SER A 102 -8.61 -3.33 1.92
N LYS A 103 -7.45 -2.89 2.41
CA LYS A 103 -6.19 -3.66 2.36
C LYS A 103 -6.32 -4.97 3.17
N GLU A 104 -7.13 -4.98 4.23
CA GLU A 104 -7.43 -6.13 5.09
C GLU A 104 -8.55 -7.03 4.52
N LYS A 105 -9.06 -6.72 3.31
CA LYS A 105 -10.14 -7.46 2.64
C LYS A 105 -11.48 -7.49 3.43
N ARG A 106 -11.73 -6.46 4.23
CA ARG A 106 -12.98 -6.26 4.97
C ARG A 106 -14.01 -5.57 4.05
N SER A 107 -14.86 -6.37 3.42
CA SER A 107 -15.98 -5.86 2.59
C SER A 107 -17.24 -5.52 3.40
N ASP A 108 -17.27 -5.93 4.66
CA ASP A 108 -18.37 -5.79 5.61
C ASP A 108 -18.29 -4.50 6.44
N ALA A 109 -17.18 -3.79 6.42
CA ALA A 109 -16.93 -2.59 7.22
C ALA A 109 -16.81 -1.33 6.36
N ARG A 110 -17.35 -0.21 6.87
CA ARG A 110 -17.09 1.11 6.28
C ARG A 110 -15.69 1.57 6.64
N LEU A 111 -15.06 2.28 5.74
CA LEU A 111 -13.70 2.77 5.92
C LEU A 111 -13.56 4.23 5.49
N VAL A 112 -12.48 4.85 5.88
CA VAL A 112 -11.96 6.12 5.34
C VAL A 112 -10.54 5.89 4.82
N VAL A 113 -10.11 6.74 3.89
CA VAL A 113 -8.75 6.71 3.37
C VAL A 113 -7.99 7.89 3.96
N LEU A 114 -6.85 7.61 4.58
CA LEU A 114 -5.90 8.60 5.06
C LEU A 114 -4.74 8.70 4.09
N ALA A 115 -4.56 9.86 3.50
CA ALA A 115 -3.37 10.24 2.75
C ALA A 115 -2.37 10.88 3.69
N VAL A 116 -1.11 10.47 3.60
CA VAL A 116 -0.02 11.00 4.42
C VAL A 116 1.17 11.36 3.54
N VAL A 117 1.72 12.53 3.77
CA VAL A 117 2.97 12.99 3.18
C VAL A 117 3.99 13.13 4.29
N VAL A 118 5.12 12.46 4.16
CA VAL A 118 6.24 12.52 5.11
C VAL A 118 7.54 12.78 4.37
N ASN A 119 8.54 13.31 5.06
CA ASN A 119 9.89 13.37 4.52
C ASN A 119 10.65 12.04 4.73
N THR A 120 11.91 11.97 4.32
CA THR A 120 12.75 10.76 4.42
C THR A 120 13.03 10.33 5.85
N GLU A 121 12.99 11.25 6.81
CA GLU A 121 13.16 11.00 8.25
C GLU A 121 11.85 10.57 8.93
N GLY A 122 10.71 10.61 8.20
CA GLY A 122 9.40 10.19 8.68
C GLY A 122 8.59 11.29 9.36
N PHE A 123 9.01 12.57 9.29
CA PHE A 123 8.22 13.67 9.81
C PHE A 123 7.07 14.02 8.90
N LEU A 124 5.90 14.23 9.50
CA LEU A 124 4.68 14.60 8.79
C LEU A 124 4.80 15.98 8.16
N LYS A 125 4.46 16.07 6.89
CA LYS A 125 4.39 17.33 6.13
C LYS A 125 2.94 17.72 5.85
N TYR A 126 2.11 16.76 5.54
CA TYR A 126 0.69 16.95 5.26
C TYR A 126 -0.10 15.66 5.45
N SER A 127 -1.37 15.78 5.84
CA SER A 127 -2.31 14.68 5.83
C SER A 127 -3.69 15.11 5.35
N GLN A 128 -4.41 14.18 4.74
CA GLN A 128 -5.79 14.39 4.28
C GLN A 128 -6.63 13.14 4.46
N ILE A 129 -7.87 13.32 4.93
CA ILE A 129 -8.83 12.24 5.02
C ILE A 129 -9.78 12.31 3.82
N PHE A 130 -9.93 11.19 3.12
CA PHE A 130 -10.83 11.04 1.98
C PHE A 130 -11.95 10.04 2.28
N GLU A 131 -12.97 10.07 1.43
CA GLU A 131 -14.05 9.07 1.47
C GLU A 131 -13.51 7.65 1.25
N GLY A 132 -14.10 6.67 1.93
CA GLY A 132 -13.62 5.30 1.91
C GLY A 132 -13.68 4.59 0.55
N ASN A 133 -14.48 5.08 -0.39
CA ASN A 133 -14.62 4.54 -1.74
C ASN A 133 -13.82 5.29 -2.80
N ILE A 134 -12.95 6.24 -2.39
CA ILE A 134 -12.13 7.00 -3.34
C ILE A 134 -11.15 6.06 -4.05
N ALA A 135 -10.89 6.32 -5.33
CA ALA A 135 -9.84 5.63 -6.05
C ALA A 135 -8.47 6.23 -5.68
N ASP A 136 -7.47 5.38 -5.43
CA ASP A 136 -6.13 5.82 -4.99
C ASP A 136 -5.53 6.86 -5.95
N CYS A 137 -5.74 6.70 -7.26
CA CYS A 137 -5.22 7.61 -8.27
C CYS A 137 -5.88 9.01 -8.28
N SER A 138 -7.08 9.18 -7.74
CA SER A 138 -7.79 10.46 -7.74
C SER A 138 -7.48 11.33 -6.51
N THR A 139 -6.60 10.89 -5.63
CA THR A 139 -6.24 11.62 -4.41
C THR A 139 -5.07 12.57 -4.58
N LEU A 140 -4.22 12.33 -5.60
CA LEU A 140 -2.94 13.01 -5.76
C LEU A 140 -3.09 14.51 -6.06
N GLU A 141 -4.06 14.89 -6.90
CA GLU A 141 -4.24 16.27 -7.32
C GLU A 141 -4.35 17.24 -6.14
N LYS A 142 -5.26 16.94 -5.20
CA LYS A 142 -5.42 17.77 -3.99
C LYS A 142 -4.16 17.84 -3.15
N ILE A 143 -3.43 16.74 -3.04
CA ILE A 143 -2.20 16.67 -2.25
C ILE A 143 -1.11 17.54 -2.90
N ILE A 144 -0.98 17.49 -4.23
CA ILE A 144 0.03 18.28 -4.95
C ILE A 144 -0.31 19.77 -4.96
N ASP A 145 -1.59 20.14 -5.03
CA ASP A 145 -2.03 21.53 -4.90
C ASP A 145 -1.60 22.12 -3.56
N GLU A 146 -1.91 21.43 -2.48
CA GLU A 146 -1.54 21.83 -1.13
C GLU A 146 -0.03 21.88 -0.92
N LEU A 147 0.71 20.91 -1.47
CA LEU A 147 2.17 20.91 -1.42
C LEU A 147 2.78 22.06 -2.21
N SER A 148 2.22 22.38 -3.38
CA SER A 148 2.65 23.53 -4.19
C SER A 148 2.53 24.84 -3.39
N GLU A 149 1.42 25.03 -2.70
CA GLU A 149 1.22 26.22 -1.84
C GLU A 149 2.21 26.27 -0.68
N ARG A 150 2.48 25.13 -0.04
CA ARG A 150 3.39 25.02 1.11
C ARG A 150 4.86 25.17 0.73
N THR A 151 5.23 24.82 -0.50
CA THR A 151 6.61 24.86 -1.00
C THR A 151 6.87 26.02 -1.97
N SER A 152 5.91 26.90 -2.19
CA SER A 152 6.00 28.03 -3.13
C SER A 152 7.16 29.01 -2.87
N SER A 153 7.70 29.01 -1.64
CA SER A 153 8.89 29.81 -1.26
C SER A 153 10.22 29.09 -1.45
N ALA A 154 10.22 27.82 -1.88
CA ALA A 154 11.43 27.06 -2.10
C ALA A 154 11.92 27.25 -3.56
N ASP A 155 13.24 27.31 -3.76
CA ASP A 155 13.86 27.43 -5.08
C ASP A 155 13.57 26.20 -5.99
N ARG A 156 13.09 25.10 -5.42
CA ARG A 156 12.84 23.85 -6.12
C ARG A 156 11.76 23.03 -5.41
N HIS A 157 10.80 22.51 -6.17
CA HIS A 157 9.85 21.54 -5.65
C HIS A 157 10.53 20.23 -5.24
N PRO A 158 10.05 19.56 -4.18
CA PRO A 158 10.58 18.25 -3.76
C PRO A 158 10.31 17.16 -4.81
N THR A 159 11.09 16.09 -4.74
CA THR A 159 10.82 14.87 -5.49
C THR A 159 9.77 14.04 -4.76
N VAL A 160 8.63 13.76 -5.41
CA VAL A 160 7.53 12.96 -4.84
C VAL A 160 7.77 11.48 -5.11
N VAL A 161 7.83 10.68 -4.06
CA VAL A 161 7.90 9.21 -4.18
C VAL A 161 6.50 8.63 -4.04
N LEU A 162 6.07 7.84 -5.03
CA LEU A 162 4.72 7.30 -5.16
C LEU A 162 4.72 5.78 -5.22
N ASP A 163 3.67 5.16 -4.67
CA ASP A 163 3.40 3.74 -4.94
C ASP A 163 2.85 3.54 -6.37
N ALA A 164 3.07 2.35 -6.93
CA ALA A 164 2.60 1.98 -8.27
C ALA A 164 1.08 2.14 -8.44
N GLY A 165 0.29 1.98 -7.37
CA GLY A 165 -1.17 2.18 -7.39
C GLY A 165 -1.60 3.60 -7.74
N ILE A 166 -0.78 4.59 -7.36
CA ILE A 166 -1.04 6.03 -7.54
C ILE A 166 -0.41 6.53 -8.84
N ALA A 167 0.68 5.91 -9.30
CA ALA A 167 1.45 6.33 -10.47
C ALA A 167 0.74 5.99 -11.80
N THR A 168 -0.39 6.65 -12.08
CA THR A 168 -1.07 6.61 -13.39
C THR A 168 -0.44 7.61 -14.34
N GLU A 169 -0.64 7.45 -15.65
CA GLU A 169 -0.15 8.41 -16.66
C GLU A 169 -0.66 9.83 -16.35
N ASP A 170 -1.95 9.98 -16.11
CA ASP A 170 -2.56 11.28 -15.75
C ASP A 170 -1.91 11.91 -14.51
N ASN A 171 -1.62 11.13 -13.49
CA ASN A 171 -0.97 11.60 -12.27
C ASN A 171 0.50 12.00 -12.51
N LEU A 172 1.21 11.28 -13.38
CA LEU A 172 2.58 11.65 -13.73
C LEU A 172 2.62 12.91 -14.60
N GLU A 173 1.65 13.09 -15.50
CA GLU A 173 1.49 14.33 -16.27
C GLU A 173 1.12 15.51 -15.37
N LEU A 174 0.25 15.32 -14.39
CA LEU A 174 -0.07 16.33 -13.38
C LEU A 174 1.19 16.80 -12.63
N LEU A 175 2.02 15.86 -12.18
CA LEU A 175 3.29 16.20 -11.49
C LEU A 175 4.23 16.99 -12.40
N LYS A 176 4.38 16.56 -13.66
CA LYS A 176 5.20 17.27 -14.66
C LYS A 176 4.65 18.68 -14.94
N GLY A 177 3.34 18.82 -15.10
CA GLY A 177 2.69 20.11 -15.32
C GLY A 177 2.85 21.10 -14.18
N LYS A 178 3.05 20.60 -12.95
CA LYS A 178 3.34 21.40 -11.74
C LYS A 178 4.82 21.44 -11.38
N GLU A 179 5.70 21.02 -12.29
CA GLU A 179 7.16 21.05 -12.13
C GLU A 179 7.71 20.21 -10.96
N PHE A 180 6.94 19.23 -10.48
CA PHE A 180 7.42 18.26 -9.49
C PHE A 180 8.25 17.16 -10.16
N ASN A 181 9.38 16.83 -9.55
CA ASN A 181 10.06 15.58 -9.84
C ASN A 181 9.34 14.42 -9.16
N TYR A 182 9.44 13.22 -9.72
CA TYR A 182 8.82 12.05 -9.11
C TYR A 182 9.69 10.79 -9.23
N MET A 183 9.44 9.86 -8.31
CA MET A 183 9.99 8.51 -8.33
C MET A 183 8.87 7.51 -8.03
N CYS A 184 8.68 6.54 -8.90
CA CYS A 184 7.67 5.50 -8.72
C CYS A 184 8.09 4.18 -9.34
N VAL A 185 7.43 3.10 -8.93
CA VAL A 185 7.57 1.80 -9.60
C VAL A 185 6.58 1.73 -10.75
N SER A 186 7.03 1.28 -11.93
CA SER A 186 6.14 1.08 -13.08
C SER A 186 5.00 0.11 -12.75
N ARG A 187 3.77 0.47 -13.11
CA ARG A 187 2.56 -0.35 -12.90
C ARG A 187 2.57 -1.63 -13.73
N SER A 188 3.14 -1.58 -14.91
CA SER A 188 3.27 -2.73 -15.82
C SER A 188 4.73 -3.17 -15.88
N GLY A 189 4.95 -4.49 -15.77
CA GLY A 189 6.27 -5.05 -16.03
C GLY A 189 6.68 -4.71 -17.46
N MET A 190 7.64 -3.81 -17.61
CA MET A 190 8.12 -3.38 -18.92
C MET A 190 8.84 -4.52 -19.62
N LYS A 191 8.34 -4.90 -20.78
CA LYS A 191 8.92 -5.99 -21.60
C LYS A 191 9.93 -5.50 -22.62
N GLN A 192 9.86 -4.20 -22.99
CA GLN A 192 10.71 -3.64 -24.04
C GLN A 192 11.40 -2.37 -23.51
N TYR A 193 12.69 -2.48 -23.30
CA TYR A 193 13.57 -1.38 -22.96
C TYR A 193 14.97 -1.67 -23.52
N ILE A 194 15.73 -0.63 -23.78
CA ILE A 194 17.12 -0.71 -24.22
C ILE A 194 18.00 -0.34 -23.03
N VAL A 195 18.94 -1.21 -22.71
CA VAL A 195 19.93 -0.96 -21.65
C VAL A 195 20.90 0.11 -22.14
N ASP A 196 21.09 1.16 -21.33
CA ASP A 196 22.12 2.15 -21.58
C ASP A 196 23.50 1.54 -21.25
N THR A 197 24.24 1.19 -22.29
CA THR A 197 25.60 0.60 -22.17
C THR A 197 26.67 1.66 -21.91
N THR A 198 26.33 2.95 -22.01
CA THR A 198 27.29 4.05 -21.77
C THR A 198 27.41 4.37 -20.28
N SER A 199 26.39 4.10 -19.48
CA SER A 199 26.38 4.27 -18.04
C SER A 199 26.74 2.97 -17.31
N GLN A 200 27.64 3.07 -16.31
CA GLN A 200 27.97 1.92 -15.47
C GLN A 200 26.81 1.61 -14.49
N PRO A 201 26.48 0.32 -14.27
CA PRO A 201 25.51 -0.06 -13.25
C PRO A 201 25.97 0.37 -11.85
N ILE A 202 25.05 0.93 -11.07
CA ILE A 202 25.30 1.33 -9.69
C ILE A 202 24.89 0.18 -8.76
N LYS A 203 25.80 -0.23 -7.88
CA LYS A 203 25.52 -1.24 -6.85
C LYS A 203 25.26 -0.54 -5.52
N ILE A 204 24.12 -0.84 -4.91
CA ILE A 204 23.74 -0.37 -3.57
C ILE A 204 23.31 -1.57 -2.72
N CYS A 205 23.15 -1.38 -1.43
CA CYS A 205 22.54 -2.35 -0.53
C CYS A 205 21.21 -1.84 0.00
N ASP A 206 20.24 -2.75 0.16
CA ASP A 206 19.00 -2.43 0.86
C ASP A 206 19.22 -2.33 2.39
N LYS A 207 18.14 -2.02 3.15
CA LYS A 207 18.18 -1.93 4.61
C LYS A 207 18.62 -3.23 5.32
N LYS A 208 18.61 -4.37 4.62
CA LYS A 208 19.02 -5.69 5.11
C LYS A 208 20.43 -6.09 4.63
N GLY A 209 21.15 -5.16 3.99
CA GLY A 209 22.46 -5.43 3.41
C GLY A 209 22.43 -6.28 2.12
N GLN A 210 21.26 -6.46 1.50
CA GLN A 210 21.12 -7.23 0.26
C GLN A 210 21.54 -6.39 -0.94
N PRO A 211 22.37 -6.93 -1.86
CA PRO A 211 22.83 -6.18 -3.01
C PRO A 211 21.71 -5.90 -4.01
N LEU A 212 21.65 -4.66 -4.48
CA LEU A 212 20.78 -4.19 -5.55
C LEU A 212 21.64 -3.61 -6.66
N VAL A 213 21.34 -3.94 -7.91
CA VAL A 213 21.98 -3.39 -9.09
C VAL A 213 21.01 -2.48 -9.81
N LEU A 214 21.36 -1.21 -9.95
CA LEU A 214 20.60 -0.20 -10.67
C LEU A 214 21.25 0.04 -12.03
N GLN A 215 20.48 -0.04 -13.10
CA GLN A 215 20.96 0.18 -14.46
C GLN A 215 20.01 1.11 -15.21
N LYS A 216 20.57 2.15 -15.81
CA LYS A 216 19.80 3.08 -16.65
C LYS A 216 19.32 2.36 -17.90
N VAL A 217 18.05 2.60 -18.25
CA VAL A 217 17.43 2.03 -19.44
C VAL A 217 16.64 3.10 -20.15
N THR A 218 16.44 2.93 -21.45
CA THR A 218 15.63 3.81 -22.28
C THR A 218 14.38 3.05 -22.73
N VAL A 219 13.25 3.73 -22.66
CA VAL A 219 11.95 3.21 -23.08
C VAL A 219 11.48 4.01 -24.28
N ALA A 220 11.12 3.33 -25.35
CA ALA A 220 10.65 3.98 -26.58
C ALA A 220 9.40 4.84 -26.31
N GLY A 221 9.43 6.10 -26.77
CA GLY A 221 8.32 7.04 -26.60
C GLY A 221 8.23 7.72 -25.23
N SER A 222 9.17 7.44 -24.30
CA SER A 222 9.21 8.11 -23.00
C SER A 222 10.40 9.06 -22.90
N THR A 223 10.15 10.24 -22.34
CA THR A 223 11.18 11.23 -21.97
C THR A 223 11.67 11.09 -20.52
N ASP A 224 11.06 10.19 -19.77
CA ASP A 224 11.38 9.97 -18.36
C ASP A 224 12.70 9.22 -18.17
N ASN A 225 13.30 9.38 -16.99
CA ASN A 225 14.48 8.60 -16.61
C ASN A 225 14.03 7.25 -16.04
N TRP A 226 14.46 6.17 -16.66
CA TRP A 226 14.11 4.81 -16.28
C TRP A 226 15.29 4.07 -15.67
N LEU A 227 15.03 3.36 -14.57
CA LEU A 227 16.00 2.50 -13.92
C LEU A 227 15.47 1.06 -13.86
N ARG A 228 16.26 0.12 -14.36
CA ARG A 228 16.09 -1.30 -14.08
C ARG A 228 16.73 -1.60 -12.74
N VAL A 229 15.94 -2.16 -11.82
CA VAL A 229 16.42 -2.61 -10.51
C VAL A 229 16.49 -4.13 -10.50
N HIS A 230 17.66 -4.70 -10.28
CA HIS A 230 17.85 -6.13 -10.11
C HIS A 230 18.22 -6.44 -8.65
N SER A 231 17.48 -7.39 -8.04
CA SER A 231 17.70 -7.90 -6.70
C SER A 231 17.83 -9.42 -6.76
N GLU A 232 18.99 -9.95 -6.41
CA GLU A 232 19.20 -11.40 -6.35
C GLU A 232 18.27 -12.07 -5.34
N ALA A 233 18.08 -11.46 -4.17
CA ALA A 233 17.19 -11.97 -3.14
C ALA A 233 15.72 -12.06 -3.63
N LYS A 234 15.26 -11.06 -4.39
CA LYS A 234 13.94 -11.09 -5.01
C LYS A 234 13.83 -12.17 -6.09
N ALA A 235 14.84 -12.28 -6.94
CA ALA A 235 14.88 -13.30 -8.00
C ALA A 235 14.87 -14.72 -7.41
N LEU A 236 15.64 -14.99 -6.36
CA LEU A 236 15.65 -16.27 -5.65
C LEU A 236 14.29 -16.57 -4.99
N LYS A 237 13.65 -15.56 -4.38
CA LYS A 237 12.32 -15.73 -3.80
C LYS A 237 11.27 -16.03 -4.86
N GLU A 238 11.28 -15.33 -5.97
CA GLU A 238 10.36 -15.56 -7.10
C GLU A 238 10.58 -16.95 -7.72
N SER A 239 11.84 -17.35 -7.91
CA SER A 239 12.18 -18.70 -8.38
C SER A 239 11.68 -19.79 -7.41
N GLY A 240 11.91 -19.63 -6.09
CA GLY A 240 11.43 -20.56 -5.08
C GLY A 240 9.89 -20.63 -5.01
N MET A 241 9.19 -19.50 -5.18
CA MET A 241 7.72 -19.49 -5.25
C MET A 241 7.22 -20.19 -6.51
N ASN A 242 7.84 -19.94 -7.66
CA ASN A 242 7.48 -20.57 -8.92
C ASN A 242 7.70 -22.09 -8.85
N SER A 243 8.81 -22.55 -8.29
CA SER A 243 9.08 -23.98 -8.10
C SER A 243 8.02 -24.65 -7.22
N ARG A 244 7.62 -24.03 -6.11
CA ARG A 244 6.56 -24.55 -5.22
C ARG A 244 5.19 -24.57 -5.91
N PHE A 245 4.88 -23.55 -6.71
CA PHE A 245 3.60 -23.52 -7.44
C PHE A 245 3.57 -24.55 -8.57
N SER A 246 4.70 -24.75 -9.27
CA SER A 246 4.87 -25.81 -10.26
C SER A 246 4.66 -27.18 -9.63
N GLN A 247 5.36 -27.48 -8.55
CA GLN A 247 5.22 -28.73 -7.81
C GLN A 247 3.78 -29.00 -7.38
N ARG A 248 3.10 -28.04 -6.76
CA ARG A 248 1.71 -28.18 -6.33
C ARG A 248 0.72 -28.34 -7.50
N PHE A 249 1.02 -27.70 -8.63
CA PHE A 249 0.23 -27.87 -9.84
C PHE A 249 0.37 -29.30 -10.39
N GLU A 250 1.59 -29.83 -10.44
CA GLU A 250 1.90 -31.20 -10.87
C GLU A 250 1.30 -32.24 -9.93
N GLU A 251 1.40 -32.03 -8.61
CA GLU A 251 0.74 -32.88 -7.61
C GLU A 251 -0.79 -32.90 -7.83
N GLY A 252 -1.39 -31.76 -8.13
CA GLY A 252 -2.82 -31.66 -8.45
C GLY A 252 -3.19 -32.41 -9.74
N LEU A 253 -2.38 -32.31 -10.77
CA LEU A 253 -2.56 -33.09 -12.01
C LEU A 253 -2.42 -34.60 -11.76
N THR A 254 -1.43 -34.99 -10.96
CA THR A 254 -1.20 -36.39 -10.55
C THR A 254 -2.40 -36.95 -9.81
N GLN A 255 -2.96 -36.18 -8.84
CA GLN A 255 -4.18 -36.59 -8.13
C GLN A 255 -5.39 -36.78 -9.08
N ILE A 256 -5.54 -35.91 -10.09
CA ILE A 256 -6.58 -36.07 -11.11
C ILE A 256 -6.32 -37.35 -11.91
N LYS A 257 -5.09 -37.60 -12.35
CA LYS A 257 -4.68 -38.79 -13.07
C LYS A 257 -4.93 -40.06 -12.26
N GLU A 258 -4.54 -40.10 -11.00
CA GLU A 258 -4.80 -41.21 -10.09
C GLU A 258 -6.30 -41.48 -9.89
N SER A 259 -7.12 -40.41 -9.88
CA SER A 259 -8.59 -40.59 -9.76
C SER A 259 -9.19 -41.31 -10.93
N LEU A 260 -8.57 -41.30 -12.11
CA LEU A 260 -9.03 -42.03 -13.29
C LEU A 260 -8.90 -43.57 -13.13
N THR A 261 -7.91 -44.03 -12.33
CA THR A 261 -7.69 -45.49 -12.11
C THR A 261 -8.56 -46.04 -11.00
N LYS A 262 -9.09 -45.19 -10.09
CA LYS A 262 -9.91 -45.63 -8.95
C LYS A 262 -11.30 -46.10 -9.41
N LYS A 263 -11.85 -47.18 -8.79
CA LYS A 263 -13.17 -47.77 -9.10
C LYS A 263 -14.31 -46.73 -8.99
N LYS A 264 -14.27 -45.80 -8.02
CA LYS A 264 -15.22 -44.71 -7.81
C LYS A 264 -14.67 -43.32 -8.23
N GLY A 265 -13.63 -43.28 -9.06
CA GLY A 265 -12.99 -42.05 -9.50
C GLY A 265 -13.80 -41.31 -10.57
N VAL A 266 -13.57 -40.01 -10.69
CA VAL A 266 -14.21 -39.15 -11.70
C VAL A 266 -13.55 -39.42 -13.06
N LYS A 267 -14.26 -39.97 -14.02
CA LYS A 267 -13.76 -40.39 -15.34
C LYS A 267 -14.46 -39.69 -16.51
N LYS A 268 -15.64 -39.07 -16.30
CA LYS A 268 -16.34 -38.29 -17.33
C LYS A 268 -15.51 -37.11 -17.78
N GLN A 269 -15.35 -36.92 -19.07
CA GLN A 269 -14.51 -35.92 -19.68
C GLN A 269 -14.81 -34.51 -19.13
N ASP A 270 -16.06 -34.09 -19.12
CA ASP A 270 -16.47 -32.76 -18.65
C ASP A 270 -16.04 -32.50 -17.19
N LYS A 271 -16.24 -33.51 -16.32
CA LYS A 271 -15.86 -33.38 -14.91
C LYS A 271 -14.33 -33.38 -14.68
N VAL A 272 -13.61 -34.09 -15.53
CA VAL A 272 -12.13 -34.05 -15.49
C VAL A 272 -11.62 -32.69 -15.93
N TRP A 273 -12.14 -32.14 -17.03
CA TRP A 273 -11.79 -30.82 -17.51
C TRP A 273 -12.22 -29.71 -16.55
N GLU A 274 -13.35 -29.83 -15.87
CA GLU A 274 -13.75 -28.91 -14.80
C GLU A 274 -12.74 -28.90 -13.67
N ARG A 275 -12.23 -30.03 -13.22
CA ARG A 275 -11.17 -30.11 -12.20
C ARG A 275 -9.86 -29.53 -12.67
N ILE A 276 -9.46 -29.78 -13.91
CA ILE A 276 -8.29 -29.17 -14.53
C ILE A 276 -8.46 -27.65 -14.61
N GLY A 277 -9.64 -27.16 -15.00
CA GLY A 277 -9.97 -25.74 -15.04
C GLY A 277 -9.84 -25.07 -13.69
N ARG A 278 -10.34 -25.68 -12.62
CA ARG A 278 -10.17 -25.20 -11.24
C ARG A 278 -8.70 -25.17 -10.81
N LEU A 279 -7.93 -26.18 -11.19
CA LEU A 279 -6.50 -26.24 -10.90
C LEU A 279 -5.73 -25.17 -11.68
N LYS A 280 -6.05 -24.95 -12.97
CA LYS A 280 -5.51 -23.86 -13.78
C LYS A 280 -5.83 -22.49 -13.18
N ALA A 281 -7.06 -22.26 -12.72
CA ALA A 281 -7.47 -21.01 -12.07
C ALA A 281 -6.70 -20.78 -10.77
N LYS A 282 -6.49 -21.84 -9.97
CA LYS A 282 -5.74 -21.76 -8.71
C LYS A 282 -4.25 -21.43 -8.91
N TYR A 283 -3.66 -21.88 -10.01
CA TYR A 283 -2.24 -21.69 -10.33
C TYR A 283 -2.08 -20.97 -11.68
N ALA A 284 -2.76 -19.83 -11.83
CA ALA A 284 -2.84 -19.09 -13.08
C ALA A 284 -1.47 -18.67 -13.68
N SER A 285 -0.45 -18.44 -12.83
CA SER A 285 0.90 -18.13 -13.28
C SER A 285 1.66 -19.32 -13.85
N MET A 286 1.30 -20.55 -13.45
CA MET A 286 2.03 -21.77 -13.80
C MET A 286 1.41 -22.54 -14.96
N HIS A 287 0.07 -22.60 -15.05
CA HIS A 287 -0.61 -23.45 -16.04
C HIS A 287 -0.21 -23.16 -17.49
N LYS A 288 0.23 -21.95 -17.79
CA LYS A 288 0.67 -21.52 -19.14
C LYS A 288 1.95 -22.24 -19.63
N TYR A 289 2.69 -22.89 -18.73
CA TYR A 289 3.89 -23.67 -19.05
C TYR A 289 3.58 -25.15 -19.25
N TYR A 290 2.31 -25.57 -19.14
CA TYR A 290 1.89 -26.95 -19.24
C TYR A 290 0.86 -27.11 -20.35
N GLU A 291 1.13 -28.07 -21.24
CA GLU A 291 0.16 -28.56 -22.23
C GLU A 291 -0.50 -29.81 -21.64
N ILE A 292 -1.83 -29.79 -21.57
CA ILE A 292 -2.61 -30.87 -20.97
C ILE A 292 -3.51 -31.44 -22.04
N ALA A 293 -3.28 -32.71 -22.39
CA ALA A 293 -4.10 -33.46 -23.31
C ALA A 293 -4.84 -34.61 -22.58
N SER A 294 -5.97 -35.02 -23.08
CA SER A 294 -6.71 -36.18 -22.58
C SER A 294 -7.27 -37.00 -23.75
N GLU A 295 -7.13 -38.32 -23.68
CA GLU A 295 -7.74 -39.27 -24.62
C GLU A 295 -9.06 -39.79 -24.05
N VAL A 296 -10.09 -39.86 -24.87
CA VAL A 296 -11.45 -40.32 -24.49
C VAL A 296 -11.82 -41.57 -25.27
N ASP A 297 -12.51 -42.49 -24.62
CA ASP A 297 -13.11 -43.63 -25.29
C ASP A 297 -14.43 -43.22 -26.01
N THR A 298 -15.03 -44.19 -26.73
CA THR A 298 -16.31 -44.01 -27.45
C THR A 298 -17.49 -43.63 -26.54
N LYS A 299 -17.35 -43.76 -25.20
CA LYS A 299 -18.36 -43.43 -24.19
C LYS A 299 -18.09 -42.10 -23.48
N GLY A 300 -17.13 -41.32 -23.96
CA GLY A 300 -16.77 -40.03 -23.35
C GLY A 300 -16.05 -40.15 -21.99
N VAL A 301 -15.40 -41.27 -21.73
CA VAL A 301 -14.61 -41.54 -20.53
C VAL A 301 -13.13 -41.32 -20.84
N VAL A 302 -12.45 -40.57 -20.00
CA VAL A 302 -11.00 -40.31 -20.12
C VAL A 302 -10.23 -41.60 -19.78
N VAL A 303 -9.48 -42.13 -20.75
CA VAL A 303 -8.82 -43.43 -20.64
C VAL A 303 -7.35 -43.33 -20.29
N ARG A 304 -6.63 -42.35 -20.77
CA ARG A 304 -5.20 -42.02 -20.39
C ARG A 304 -4.65 -40.81 -21.15
N ARG A 305 -3.90 -39.98 -20.52
CA ARG A 305 -2.50 -39.55 -20.70
C ARG A 305 -2.10 -38.54 -19.63
#